data_73c0ed37957eb6788b291ab651ed862a
#
_entry.id   73c0ed37957eb6788b291ab651ed862a
#
_cell.length_a   1.000
_cell.length_b   1.000
_cell.length_c   1.000
_cell.angle_alpha   90.00
_cell.angle_beta   90.00
_cell.angle_gamma   90.00
#
_symmetry.space_group_name_H-M   'P 1'
#
loop_
_entity.id
_entity.type
_entity.pdbx_description
1 polymer ?
#
loop_
_entity_poly.entity_id
_entity_poly.type
_entity_poly.pdbx_seq_one_letter_code
_entity_poly.pdbx_strand_id
1 'polypeptide(L)'
;MFGVGLATIHVIVKEVCEAIVKNVWKKAVTNHFPTSEQDFTEVMVDMNELWQFPWCWGAIDGCHIPIQCPPGGEEACKEYHNFKNFFSIVMMAIVDAAARFMWVSVGFPGNSHDSIIFQSTQLWSDITEKKVIPEISQKIQGTDIYPMILGDSAFPFRIWLMKPYSNAVLSAEQHYFNYRLSRARMVSERAFGQLKTRWRVLYRKSSCQPDAVKCIALACVVLHNVCIDISDSLPSQLDLTEHPAQHGRRSRKDVRELLMMRNCTMKKDKSHHAEEIRKALLDKFWEEKEEQ
;
A
#
# COMPACT_ATOMS: atom_id res chain seq x y z
N MET A 1 -6.62 -34.63 15.05
CA MET A 1 -7.86 -33.82 15.10
C MET A 1 -7.98 -33.25 16.50
N PHE A 2 -8.20 -31.94 16.62
CA PHE A 2 -8.21 -31.26 17.93
C PHE A 2 -9.49 -31.48 18.76
N GLY A 3 -10.45 -32.27 18.30
CA GLY A 3 -11.71 -32.58 19.04
C GLY A 3 -12.64 -31.36 19.23
N VAL A 4 -12.40 -30.26 18.48
CA VAL A 4 -13.14 -28.99 18.60
C VAL A 4 -14.09 -28.83 17.43
N GLY A 5 -15.34 -28.46 17.68
CA GLY A 5 -16.33 -28.18 16.65
C GLY A 5 -15.99 -26.95 15.79
N LEU A 6 -16.44 -26.94 14.54
CA LEU A 6 -16.16 -25.86 13.58
C LEU A 6 -16.65 -24.49 14.10
N ALA A 7 -17.83 -24.45 14.72
CA ALA A 7 -18.38 -23.22 15.31
C ALA A 7 -17.47 -22.64 16.41
N THR A 8 -16.93 -23.52 17.27
CA THR A 8 -15.99 -23.09 18.33
C THR A 8 -14.70 -22.54 17.76
N ILE A 9 -14.17 -23.12 16.66
CA ILE A 9 -13.00 -22.59 15.97
C ILE A 9 -13.27 -21.17 15.45
N HIS A 10 -14.43 -20.92 14.85
CA HIS A 10 -14.79 -19.58 14.38
C HIS A 10 -14.84 -18.55 15.52
N VAL A 11 -15.41 -18.93 16.66
CA VAL A 11 -15.46 -18.05 17.85
C VAL A 11 -14.05 -17.76 18.35
N ILE A 12 -13.21 -18.77 18.53
CA ILE A 12 -11.82 -18.61 19.01
C ILE A 12 -11.03 -17.70 18.07
N VAL A 13 -11.07 -17.95 16.76
CA VAL A 13 -10.34 -17.13 15.77
C VAL A 13 -10.78 -15.66 15.85
N LYS A 14 -12.09 -15.41 15.94
CA LYS A 14 -12.63 -14.06 16.07
C LYS A 14 -12.13 -13.38 17.34
N GLU A 15 -12.29 -14.02 18.50
CA GLU A 15 -11.88 -13.46 19.81
C GLU A 15 -10.37 -13.17 19.85
N VAL A 16 -9.54 -14.09 19.33
CA VAL A 16 -8.08 -13.91 19.27
C VAL A 16 -7.71 -12.73 18.34
N CYS A 17 -8.31 -12.64 17.15
CA CYS A 17 -8.06 -11.53 16.23
C CYS A 17 -8.48 -10.19 16.84
N GLU A 18 -9.66 -10.13 17.46
CA GLU A 18 -10.14 -8.93 18.16
C GLU A 18 -9.20 -8.53 19.32
N ALA A 19 -8.73 -9.50 20.10
CA ALA A 19 -7.79 -9.27 21.19
C ALA A 19 -6.44 -8.74 20.68
N ILE A 20 -5.90 -9.30 19.59
CA ILE A 20 -4.66 -8.81 18.93
C ILE A 20 -4.83 -7.37 18.49
N VAL A 21 -5.90 -7.07 17.75
CA VAL A 21 -6.15 -5.71 17.25
C VAL A 21 -6.34 -4.75 18.40
N LYS A 22 -7.18 -5.09 19.38
CA LYS A 22 -7.47 -4.20 20.52
C LYS A 22 -6.24 -3.85 21.35
N ASN A 23 -5.36 -4.83 21.61
CA ASN A 23 -4.27 -4.63 22.56
C ASN A 23 -2.93 -4.27 21.92
N VAL A 24 -2.71 -4.60 20.64
CA VAL A 24 -1.39 -4.47 20.00
C VAL A 24 -1.37 -3.43 18.88
N TRP A 25 -2.52 -3.09 18.29
CA TRP A 25 -2.63 -2.17 17.14
C TRP A 25 -1.87 -0.86 17.33
N LYS A 26 -2.07 -0.19 18.47
CA LYS A 26 -1.42 1.09 18.75
C LYS A 26 0.10 0.97 18.68
N LYS A 27 0.66 -0.06 19.30
CA LYS A 27 2.10 -0.28 19.34
C LYS A 27 2.65 -0.71 17.98
N ALA A 28 1.97 -1.64 17.32
CA ALA A 28 2.48 -2.27 16.10
C ALA A 28 2.17 -1.49 14.81
N VAL A 29 1.14 -0.62 14.79
CA VAL A 29 0.73 0.11 13.58
C VAL A 29 0.74 1.62 13.82
N THR A 30 -0.06 2.10 14.78
CA THR A 30 -0.25 3.55 14.96
C THR A 30 1.04 4.27 15.32
N ASN A 31 1.91 3.66 16.12
CA ASN A 31 3.18 4.27 16.53
C ASN A 31 4.22 4.38 15.39
N HIS A 32 4.02 3.68 14.28
CA HIS A 32 4.85 3.82 13.08
C HIS A 32 4.36 4.93 12.13
N PHE A 33 3.15 5.44 12.36
CA PHE A 33 2.64 6.57 11.57
C PHE A 33 3.31 7.86 12.05
N PRO A 34 3.98 8.62 11.16
CA PRO A 34 4.67 9.84 11.55
C PRO A 34 3.68 10.90 12.03
N THR A 35 3.97 11.53 13.16
CA THR A 35 3.11 12.52 13.81
C THR A 35 3.82 13.85 14.09
N SER A 36 5.14 13.86 14.12
CA SER A 36 5.97 15.04 14.29
C SER A 36 6.83 15.30 13.06
N GLU A 37 7.36 16.51 12.91
CA GLU A 37 8.31 16.87 11.88
C GLU A 37 9.53 15.95 11.87
N GLN A 38 10.02 15.58 13.06
CA GLN A 38 11.13 14.65 13.20
C GLN A 38 10.78 13.25 12.67
N ASP A 39 9.60 12.71 13.04
CA ASP A 39 9.16 11.39 12.54
C ASP A 39 9.07 11.38 11.01
N PHE A 40 8.49 12.44 10.42
CA PHE A 40 8.43 12.58 8.96
C PHE A 40 9.81 12.60 8.33
N THR A 41 10.76 13.33 8.95
CA THR A 41 12.14 13.42 8.46
C THR A 41 12.84 12.05 8.51
N GLU A 42 12.69 11.30 9.59
CA GLU A 42 13.27 9.95 9.74
C GLU A 42 12.73 9.00 8.68
N VAL A 43 11.42 8.94 8.50
CA VAL A 43 10.80 8.06 7.49
C VAL A 43 11.19 8.47 6.06
N MET A 44 11.31 9.77 5.78
CA MET A 44 11.76 10.27 4.46
C MET A 44 13.23 9.94 4.19
N VAL A 45 14.09 9.96 5.20
CA VAL A 45 15.49 9.54 5.09
C VAL A 45 15.56 8.06 4.72
N ASP A 46 14.85 7.20 5.44
CA ASP A 46 14.80 5.76 5.16
C ASP A 46 14.30 5.47 3.73
N MET A 47 13.26 6.17 3.28
CA MET A 47 12.74 6.03 1.91
C MET A 47 13.76 6.48 0.87
N ASN A 48 14.51 7.53 1.14
CA ASN A 48 15.56 8.00 0.23
C ASN A 48 16.76 7.03 0.20
N GLU A 49 17.21 6.54 1.33
CA GLU A 49 18.35 5.61 1.42
C GLU A 49 18.06 4.26 0.76
N LEU A 50 16.92 3.65 1.07
CA LEU A 50 16.58 2.32 0.59
C LEU A 50 16.02 2.31 -0.84
N TRP A 51 15.22 3.33 -1.19
CA TRP A 51 14.47 3.36 -2.44
C TRP A 51 14.86 4.50 -3.37
N GLN A 52 15.77 5.37 -2.95
CA GLN A 52 16.31 6.51 -3.73
C GLN A 52 15.19 7.45 -4.22
N PHE A 53 14.21 7.73 -3.36
CA PHE A 53 13.16 8.69 -3.66
C PHE A 53 13.05 9.71 -2.52
N PRO A 54 13.58 10.93 -2.71
CA PRO A 54 13.61 11.97 -1.68
C PRO A 54 12.22 12.51 -1.37
N TRP A 55 12.04 13.04 -0.15
CA TRP A 55 10.78 13.67 0.29
C TRP A 55 9.56 12.74 0.27
N CYS A 56 9.78 11.46 0.14
CA CYS A 56 8.75 10.44 0.23
C CYS A 56 8.71 9.85 1.64
N TRP A 57 7.54 9.85 2.28
CA TRP A 57 7.36 9.23 3.59
C TRP A 57 6.60 7.89 3.54
N GLY A 58 6.16 7.45 2.37
CA GLY A 58 5.53 6.15 2.21
C GLY A 58 4.94 5.90 0.84
N ALA A 59 4.53 4.68 0.61
CA ALA A 59 3.85 4.26 -0.60
C ALA A 59 2.43 3.76 -0.29
N ILE A 60 1.43 4.24 -1.04
CA ILE A 60 0.04 3.82 -0.93
C ILE A 60 -0.34 2.86 -2.04
N ASP A 61 -1.05 1.79 -1.69
CA ASP A 61 -1.61 0.86 -2.67
C ASP A 61 -2.80 0.11 -2.09
N GLY A 62 -3.61 -0.52 -2.95
CA GLY A 62 -4.75 -1.33 -2.60
C GLY A 62 -4.54 -2.80 -2.94
N CYS A 63 -5.08 -3.68 -2.10
CA CYS A 63 -4.98 -5.12 -2.26
C CYS A 63 -6.33 -5.80 -2.05
N HIS A 64 -6.71 -6.72 -2.95
CA HIS A 64 -7.91 -7.54 -2.78
C HIS A 64 -7.68 -8.71 -1.81
N ILE A 65 -8.63 -8.93 -0.91
CA ILE A 65 -8.70 -10.12 -0.08
C ILE A 65 -9.91 -10.93 -0.56
N PRO A 66 -9.72 -12.16 -1.10
CA PRO A 66 -10.80 -12.96 -1.65
C PRO A 66 -11.80 -13.40 -0.56
N ILE A 67 -13.10 -13.29 -0.89
CA ILE A 67 -14.20 -13.76 -0.05
C ILE A 67 -15.15 -14.64 -0.87
N GLN A 68 -16.01 -15.40 -0.22
CA GLN A 68 -17.18 -15.97 -0.86
C GLN A 68 -18.21 -14.88 -1.10
N CYS A 69 -19.17 -15.14 -2.01
CA CYS A 69 -20.30 -14.23 -2.19
C CYS A 69 -21.02 -14.04 -0.85
N PRO A 70 -21.14 -12.80 -0.36
CA PRO A 70 -21.92 -12.53 0.84
C PRO A 70 -23.38 -13.01 0.70
N PRO A 71 -24.05 -13.40 1.77
CA PRO A 71 -25.48 -13.73 1.71
C PRO A 71 -26.31 -12.52 1.31
N GLY A 72 -27.42 -12.76 0.62
CA GLY A 72 -28.34 -11.69 0.19
C GLY A 72 -28.63 -11.69 -1.33
N GLY A 73 -28.14 -12.71 -2.07
CA GLY A 73 -28.37 -12.89 -3.50
C GLY A 73 -27.46 -12.04 -4.39
N GLU A 74 -27.72 -12.07 -5.70
CA GLU A 74 -26.88 -11.42 -6.71
C GLU A 74 -26.70 -9.91 -6.49
N GLU A 75 -27.75 -9.21 -6.07
CA GLU A 75 -27.70 -7.76 -5.84
C GLU A 75 -26.75 -7.41 -4.69
N ALA A 76 -26.81 -8.14 -3.55
CA ALA A 76 -25.93 -7.94 -2.41
C ALA A 76 -24.46 -8.30 -2.70
N CYS A 77 -24.24 -9.22 -3.63
CA CYS A 77 -22.91 -9.66 -4.04
C CYS A 77 -22.25 -8.73 -5.07
N LYS A 78 -23.03 -7.99 -5.83
CA LYS A 78 -22.58 -7.24 -7.00
C LYS A 78 -21.47 -6.24 -6.69
N GLU A 79 -21.55 -5.56 -5.56
CA GLU A 79 -20.54 -4.60 -5.14
C GLU A 79 -19.20 -5.25 -4.73
N TYR A 80 -19.24 -6.51 -4.28
CA TYR A 80 -18.03 -7.26 -3.92
C TYR A 80 -17.34 -7.91 -5.11
N HIS A 81 -18.00 -7.98 -6.27
CA HIS A 81 -17.47 -8.59 -7.49
C HIS A 81 -16.47 -7.64 -8.16
N ASN A 82 -15.19 -7.99 -8.14
CA ASN A 82 -14.14 -7.17 -8.69
C ASN A 82 -13.93 -7.40 -10.21
N PHE A 83 -13.11 -6.54 -10.82
CA PHE A 83 -12.79 -6.58 -12.25
C PHE A 83 -11.99 -7.83 -12.70
N LYS A 84 -11.50 -8.66 -11.76
CA LYS A 84 -10.82 -9.95 -12.02
C LYS A 84 -11.78 -11.15 -11.87
N ASN A 85 -13.08 -10.90 -11.85
CA ASN A 85 -14.15 -11.90 -11.78
C ASN A 85 -14.14 -12.77 -10.52
N PHE A 86 -13.83 -12.20 -9.35
CA PHE A 86 -14.03 -12.85 -8.07
C PHE A 86 -14.53 -11.87 -7.00
N PHE A 87 -15.15 -12.41 -5.94
CA PHE A 87 -15.61 -11.59 -4.81
C PHE A 87 -14.48 -11.27 -3.85
N SER A 88 -14.38 -10.03 -3.43
CA SER A 88 -13.31 -9.55 -2.54
C SER A 88 -13.74 -8.35 -1.73
N ILE A 89 -13.05 -8.14 -0.61
CA ILE A 89 -12.92 -6.82 0.01
C ILE A 89 -11.57 -6.21 -0.35
N VAL A 90 -11.49 -4.89 -0.31
CA VAL A 90 -10.23 -4.15 -0.54
C VAL A 90 -9.63 -3.76 0.80
N MET A 91 -8.34 -3.97 0.92
CA MET A 91 -7.48 -3.41 1.95
C MET A 91 -6.56 -2.38 1.32
N MET A 92 -6.65 -1.13 1.76
CA MET A 92 -5.78 -0.04 1.36
C MET A 92 -4.80 0.25 2.47
N ALA A 93 -3.53 0.52 2.14
CA ALA A 93 -2.51 0.78 3.13
C ALA A 93 -1.47 1.78 2.65
N ILE A 94 -0.85 2.47 3.60
CA ILE A 94 0.40 3.21 3.43
C ILE A 94 1.48 2.44 4.18
N VAL A 95 2.60 2.22 3.52
CA VAL A 95 3.74 1.47 4.07
C VAL A 95 5.01 2.31 4.07
N ASP A 96 5.89 2.06 5.03
CA ASP A 96 7.22 2.67 5.15
C ASP A 96 8.27 1.97 4.26
N ALA A 97 9.50 2.45 4.33
CA ALA A 97 10.64 1.91 3.58
C ALA A 97 10.98 0.45 3.93
N ALA A 98 10.68 0.00 5.15
CA ALA A 98 10.90 -1.35 5.64
C ALA A 98 9.73 -2.31 5.34
N ALA A 99 8.70 -1.84 4.62
CA ALA A 99 7.47 -2.57 4.33
C ALA A 99 6.56 -2.78 5.57
N ARG A 100 6.66 -1.94 6.60
CA ARG A 100 5.68 -1.89 7.69
C ARG A 100 4.44 -1.15 7.24
N PHE A 101 3.30 -1.59 7.72
CA PHE A 101 2.04 -0.90 7.53
C PHE A 101 1.92 0.24 8.55
N MET A 102 2.00 1.48 8.09
CA MET A 102 1.81 2.67 8.93
C MET A 102 0.35 3.07 9.06
N TRP A 103 -0.43 2.86 8.01
CA TRP A 103 -1.86 3.13 7.97
C TRP A 103 -2.58 2.08 7.14
N VAL A 104 -3.75 1.64 7.61
CA VAL A 104 -4.56 0.63 6.93
C VAL A 104 -6.04 0.95 7.06
N SER A 105 -6.76 0.81 5.95
CA SER A 105 -8.22 0.83 5.91
C SER A 105 -8.70 -0.39 5.11
N VAL A 106 -9.60 -1.20 5.69
CA VAL A 106 -10.03 -2.47 5.12
C VAL A 106 -11.53 -2.67 5.24
N GLY A 107 -12.13 -3.38 4.26
CA GLY A 107 -13.55 -3.73 4.25
C GLY A 107 -14.34 -3.07 3.12
N PHE A 108 -13.70 -2.33 2.22
CA PHE A 108 -14.37 -1.76 1.05
C PHE A 108 -14.76 -2.85 0.05
N PRO A 109 -15.90 -2.71 -0.62
CA PRO A 109 -16.32 -3.65 -1.65
C PRO A 109 -15.31 -3.78 -2.80
N GLY A 110 -15.21 -4.99 -3.35
CA GLY A 110 -14.21 -5.32 -4.37
C GLY A 110 -14.29 -4.51 -5.67
N ASN A 111 -15.46 -3.98 -6.04
CA ASN A 111 -15.64 -3.15 -7.22
C ASN A 111 -15.24 -1.67 -7.01
N SER A 112 -15.01 -1.24 -5.76
CA SER A 112 -14.67 0.15 -5.43
C SER A 112 -13.31 0.54 -6.01
N HIS A 113 -13.17 1.73 -6.56
CA HIS A 113 -11.89 2.24 -7.07
C HIS A 113 -10.98 2.75 -5.96
N ASP A 114 -9.67 2.45 -6.02
CA ASP A 114 -8.69 2.86 -4.99
C ASP A 114 -8.71 4.37 -4.71
N SER A 115 -8.82 5.17 -5.77
CA SER A 115 -8.98 6.62 -5.67
C SER A 115 -10.21 7.03 -4.85
N ILE A 116 -11.35 6.37 -5.05
CA ILE A 116 -12.60 6.65 -4.33
C ILE A 116 -12.48 6.17 -2.89
N ILE A 117 -11.93 4.96 -2.68
CA ILE A 117 -11.67 4.43 -1.35
C ILE A 117 -10.85 5.42 -0.53
N PHE A 118 -9.69 5.84 -1.07
CA PHE A 118 -8.79 6.73 -0.34
C PHE A 118 -9.44 8.08 -0.03
N GLN A 119 -10.14 8.67 -1.00
CA GLN A 119 -10.84 9.94 -0.82
C GLN A 119 -12.00 9.87 0.20
N SER A 120 -12.53 8.67 0.48
CA SER A 120 -13.58 8.48 1.50
C SER A 120 -13.03 8.27 2.92
N THR A 121 -11.71 8.21 3.08
CA THR A 121 -11.09 7.98 4.40
C THR A 121 -10.89 9.26 5.19
N GLN A 122 -10.86 9.13 6.52
CA GLN A 122 -10.54 10.25 7.41
C GLN A 122 -9.12 10.79 7.14
N LEU A 123 -8.16 9.90 6.83
CA LEU A 123 -6.79 10.32 6.53
C LEU A 123 -6.71 11.26 5.33
N TRP A 124 -7.50 11.02 4.28
CA TRP A 124 -7.59 11.94 3.14
C TRP A 124 -8.05 13.33 3.56
N SER A 125 -9.10 13.40 4.38
CA SER A 125 -9.64 14.66 4.88
C SER A 125 -8.60 15.38 5.73
N ASP A 126 -7.97 14.68 6.67
CA ASP A 126 -6.97 15.22 7.58
C ASP A 126 -5.72 15.74 6.83
N ILE A 127 -5.24 15.03 5.80
CA ILE A 127 -4.14 15.51 4.95
C ILE A 127 -4.57 16.74 4.14
N THR A 128 -5.77 16.72 3.56
CA THR A 128 -6.28 17.82 2.74
C THR A 128 -6.48 19.09 3.59
N GLU A 129 -6.87 18.93 4.84
CA GLU A 129 -7.02 19.99 5.82
C GLU A 129 -5.71 20.40 6.51
N LYS A 130 -4.57 19.86 6.04
CA LYS A 130 -3.21 20.14 6.56
C LYS A 130 -3.01 19.80 8.04
N LYS A 131 -3.69 18.79 8.54
CA LYS A 131 -3.60 18.34 9.96
C LYS A 131 -2.52 17.29 10.20
N VAL A 132 -2.02 16.65 9.15
CA VAL A 132 -1.13 15.49 9.23
C VAL A 132 0.28 15.83 8.78
N ILE A 133 0.43 16.33 7.58
CA ILE A 133 1.74 16.59 6.97
C ILE A 133 2.27 17.93 7.48
N PRO A 134 3.49 17.97 8.05
CA PRO A 134 4.09 19.22 8.54
C PRO A 134 4.39 20.18 7.37
N GLU A 135 4.37 21.48 7.66
CA GLU A 135 4.69 22.54 6.68
C GLU A 135 6.22 22.71 6.53
N ILE A 136 6.90 21.62 6.18
CA ILE A 136 8.33 21.62 5.85
C ILE A 136 8.54 21.46 4.36
N SER A 137 9.59 22.07 3.84
CA SER A 137 9.96 21.95 2.44
C SER A 137 11.45 22.10 2.22
N GLN A 138 11.94 21.62 1.08
CA GLN A 138 13.28 21.86 0.58
C GLN A 138 13.23 22.33 -0.86
N LYS A 139 14.08 23.26 -1.23
CA LYS A 139 14.22 23.64 -2.64
C LYS A 139 15.02 22.61 -3.42
N ILE A 140 14.38 22.03 -4.43
CA ILE A 140 15.02 21.16 -5.42
C ILE A 140 14.73 21.79 -6.80
N GLN A 141 15.75 22.05 -7.60
CA GLN A 141 15.61 22.69 -8.91
C GLN A 141 14.77 24.00 -8.86
N GLY A 142 14.96 24.78 -7.79
CA GLY A 142 14.23 26.03 -7.59
C GLY A 142 12.77 25.91 -7.10
N THR A 143 12.24 24.68 -7.00
CA THR A 143 10.86 24.38 -6.57
C THR A 143 10.84 23.85 -5.14
N ASP A 144 9.89 24.33 -4.31
CA ASP A 144 9.70 23.82 -2.96
C ASP A 144 9.05 22.44 -3.01
N ILE A 145 9.74 21.44 -2.47
CA ILE A 145 9.28 20.04 -2.39
C ILE A 145 8.81 19.75 -0.98
N TYR A 146 7.63 19.22 -0.86
CA TYR A 146 6.96 18.88 0.41
C TYR A 146 6.95 17.37 0.66
N PRO A 147 6.75 16.91 1.90
CA PRO A 147 6.57 15.49 2.19
C PRO A 147 5.41 14.90 1.39
N MET A 148 5.67 13.78 0.71
CA MET A 148 4.69 13.16 -0.18
C MET A 148 4.63 11.65 -0.01
N ILE A 149 3.49 11.05 -0.37
CA ILE A 149 3.33 9.61 -0.57
C ILE A 149 3.33 9.30 -2.06
N LEU A 150 3.73 8.08 -2.40
CA LEU A 150 3.74 7.61 -3.78
C LEU A 150 2.53 6.72 -4.05
N GLY A 151 1.75 7.08 -5.05
CA GLY A 151 0.61 6.31 -5.52
C GLY A 151 0.77 5.86 -6.98
N ASP A 152 -0.10 4.96 -7.44
CA ASP A 152 -0.15 4.61 -8.85
C ASP A 152 -0.95 5.65 -9.67
N SER A 153 -1.08 5.40 -10.97
CA SER A 153 -1.78 6.31 -11.88
C SER A 153 -3.26 6.49 -11.57
N ALA A 154 -3.85 5.62 -10.76
CA ALA A 154 -5.25 5.68 -10.34
C ALA A 154 -5.52 6.74 -9.28
N PHE A 155 -4.53 7.02 -8.43
CA PHE A 155 -4.70 7.97 -7.36
C PHE A 155 -4.80 9.41 -7.89
N PRO A 156 -5.46 10.33 -7.14
CA PRO A 156 -5.47 11.75 -7.45
C PRO A 156 -4.05 12.32 -7.42
N PHE A 157 -3.77 13.29 -8.27
CA PHE A 157 -2.48 13.96 -8.30
C PHE A 157 -2.52 15.20 -7.39
N ARG A 158 -1.69 15.19 -6.33
CA ARG A 158 -1.62 16.26 -5.33
C ARG A 158 -0.15 16.58 -5.02
N ILE A 159 0.10 17.73 -4.42
CA ILE A 159 1.46 18.10 -3.96
C ILE A 159 2.03 17.08 -2.97
N TRP A 160 1.17 16.43 -2.21
CA TRP A 160 1.49 15.41 -1.22
C TRP A 160 1.21 13.97 -1.69
N LEU A 161 0.77 13.78 -2.95
CA LEU A 161 0.48 12.44 -3.53
C LEU A 161 1.00 12.39 -4.97
N MET A 162 2.20 11.86 -5.10
CA MET A 162 2.92 11.78 -6.37
C MET A 162 2.55 10.52 -7.15
N LYS A 163 2.37 10.67 -8.47
CA LYS A 163 2.06 9.58 -9.38
C LYS A 163 2.89 9.66 -10.67
N PRO A 164 3.00 8.55 -11.42
CA PRO A 164 3.80 8.52 -12.65
C PRO A 164 3.24 9.42 -13.74
N TYR A 165 4.10 9.81 -14.68
CA TYR A 165 3.68 10.37 -15.96
C TYR A 165 2.90 9.34 -16.77
N SER A 166 1.87 9.81 -17.45
CA SER A 166 0.86 8.96 -18.10
C SER A 166 0.55 9.38 -19.53
N ASN A 167 1.45 10.12 -20.17
CA ASN A 167 1.29 10.56 -21.56
C ASN A 167 1.37 9.34 -22.51
N ALA A 168 0.75 9.47 -23.69
CA ALA A 168 0.81 8.41 -24.70
C ALA A 168 2.26 8.18 -25.21
N VAL A 169 3.05 9.25 -25.27
CA VAL A 169 4.47 9.22 -25.58
C VAL A 169 5.20 9.91 -24.43
N LEU A 170 6.13 9.21 -23.81
CA LEU A 170 6.96 9.70 -22.72
C LEU A 170 8.35 10.08 -23.27
N SER A 171 8.95 11.15 -22.75
CA SER A 171 10.36 11.43 -22.98
C SER A 171 11.27 10.45 -22.22
N ALA A 172 12.57 10.45 -22.53
CA ALA A 172 13.54 9.59 -21.84
C ALA A 172 13.60 9.91 -20.34
N GLU A 173 13.54 11.19 -19.99
CA GLU A 173 13.53 11.70 -18.62
C GLU A 173 12.27 11.25 -17.89
N GLN A 174 11.09 11.32 -18.53
CA GLN A 174 9.82 10.87 -17.96
C GLN A 174 9.79 9.35 -17.75
N HIS A 175 10.38 8.58 -18.65
CA HIS A 175 10.58 7.15 -18.48
C HIS A 175 11.45 6.85 -17.27
N TYR A 176 12.54 7.59 -17.10
CA TYR A 176 13.45 7.41 -15.96
C TYR A 176 12.80 7.82 -14.64
N PHE A 177 12.06 8.92 -14.59
CA PHE A 177 11.25 9.30 -13.44
C PHE A 177 10.25 8.21 -13.06
N ASN A 178 9.50 7.70 -14.04
CA ASN A 178 8.55 6.63 -13.81
C ASN A 178 9.21 5.35 -13.30
N TYR A 179 10.43 5.04 -13.76
CA TYR A 179 11.23 3.95 -13.25
C TYR A 179 11.59 4.16 -11.77
N ARG A 180 12.10 5.33 -11.39
CA ARG A 180 12.46 5.68 -10.01
C ARG A 180 11.24 5.60 -9.08
N LEU A 181 10.13 6.20 -9.49
CA LEU A 181 8.87 6.16 -8.75
C LEU A 181 8.33 4.73 -8.63
N SER A 182 8.35 3.97 -9.71
CA SER A 182 7.93 2.56 -9.71
C SER A 182 8.76 1.72 -8.77
N ARG A 183 10.09 1.92 -8.76
CA ARG A 183 11.02 1.22 -7.88
C ARG A 183 10.72 1.52 -6.40
N ALA A 184 10.51 2.79 -6.05
CA ALA A 184 10.17 3.16 -4.67
C ALA A 184 8.81 2.58 -4.24
N ARG A 185 7.81 2.54 -5.13
CA ARG A 185 6.50 1.94 -4.85
C ARG A 185 6.51 0.42 -4.71
N MET A 186 7.56 -0.27 -5.16
CA MET A 186 7.67 -1.72 -4.96
C MET A 186 7.62 -2.12 -3.48
N VAL A 187 7.88 -1.20 -2.55
CA VAL A 187 7.77 -1.48 -1.13
C VAL A 187 6.35 -1.86 -0.72
N SER A 188 5.30 -1.26 -1.30
CA SER A 188 3.90 -1.64 -1.02
C SER A 188 3.60 -3.05 -1.53
N GLU A 189 4.07 -3.38 -2.71
CA GLU A 189 3.93 -4.72 -3.29
C GLU A 189 4.67 -5.77 -2.45
N ARG A 190 5.87 -5.42 -1.94
CA ARG A 190 6.63 -6.26 -1.02
C ARG A 190 5.88 -6.47 0.30
N ALA A 191 5.32 -5.41 0.90
CA ALA A 191 4.56 -5.50 2.14
C ALA A 191 3.35 -6.45 2.00
N PHE A 192 2.53 -6.27 0.97
CA PHE A 192 1.40 -7.16 0.71
C PHE A 192 1.83 -8.58 0.35
N GLY A 193 2.95 -8.73 -0.36
CA GLY A 193 3.54 -10.03 -0.68
C GLY A 193 3.92 -10.80 0.57
N GLN A 194 4.69 -10.19 1.44
CA GLN A 194 5.10 -10.77 2.71
C GLN A 194 3.91 -11.07 3.62
N LEU A 195 2.96 -10.12 3.73
CA LEU A 195 1.74 -10.30 4.50
C LEU A 195 0.97 -11.56 4.05
N LYS A 196 0.65 -11.67 2.76
CA LYS A 196 -0.13 -12.78 2.22
C LYS A 196 0.63 -14.11 2.20
N THR A 197 1.94 -14.07 2.04
CA THR A 197 2.77 -15.26 2.11
C THR A 197 2.79 -15.83 3.52
N ARG A 198 2.97 -14.98 4.52
CA ARG A 198 3.02 -15.38 5.92
C ARG A 198 1.64 -15.82 6.43
N TRP A 199 0.61 -15.07 6.11
CA TRP A 199 -0.78 -15.36 6.47
C TRP A 199 -1.62 -15.72 5.25
N ARG A 200 -1.49 -16.98 4.82
CA ARG A 200 -2.15 -17.47 3.57
C ARG A 200 -3.67 -17.47 3.64
N VAL A 201 -4.26 -17.26 4.80
CA VAL A 201 -5.71 -17.03 4.96
C VAL A 201 -6.18 -15.80 4.14
N LEU A 202 -5.33 -14.80 3.99
CA LEU A 202 -5.62 -13.60 3.18
C LEU A 202 -5.48 -13.84 1.65
N TYR A 203 -4.89 -14.95 1.26
CA TYR A 203 -4.72 -15.34 -0.13
C TYR A 203 -5.83 -16.27 -0.62
N ARG A 204 -6.42 -17.06 0.29
CA ARG A 204 -7.47 -18.02 -0.02
C ARG A 204 -8.85 -17.35 0.08
N LYS A 205 -9.78 -17.84 -0.75
CA LYS A 205 -11.19 -17.45 -0.69
C LYS A 205 -11.78 -17.80 0.68
N SER A 206 -12.07 -16.78 1.47
CA SER A 206 -12.64 -16.94 2.82
C SER A 206 -14.14 -17.23 2.74
N SER A 207 -14.61 -18.17 3.56
CA SER A 207 -16.03 -18.44 3.79
C SER A 207 -16.64 -17.60 4.93
N CYS A 208 -15.82 -16.79 5.59
CA CYS A 208 -16.28 -15.89 6.65
C CYS A 208 -17.02 -14.68 6.09
N GLN A 209 -17.88 -14.09 6.89
CA GLN A 209 -18.52 -12.80 6.58
C GLN A 209 -17.46 -11.70 6.40
N PRO A 210 -17.72 -10.65 5.57
CA PRO A 210 -16.77 -9.57 5.30
C PRO A 210 -16.18 -8.94 6.56
N ASP A 211 -16.98 -8.69 7.60
CA ASP A 211 -16.51 -8.12 8.86
C ASP A 211 -15.52 -9.03 9.62
N ALA A 212 -15.75 -10.34 9.60
CA ALA A 212 -14.80 -11.29 10.18
C ALA A 212 -13.48 -11.32 9.38
N VAL A 213 -13.56 -11.27 8.05
CA VAL A 213 -12.38 -11.17 7.17
C VAL A 213 -11.61 -9.89 7.42
N LYS A 214 -12.31 -8.77 7.62
CA LYS A 214 -11.73 -7.49 8.02
C LYS A 214 -10.94 -7.61 9.33
N CYS A 215 -11.52 -8.22 10.36
CA CYS A 215 -10.86 -8.42 11.64
C CYS A 215 -9.60 -9.30 11.52
N ILE A 216 -9.69 -10.40 10.77
CA ILE A 216 -8.55 -11.28 10.48
C ILE A 216 -7.45 -10.52 9.76
N ALA A 217 -7.80 -9.71 8.75
CA ALA A 217 -6.83 -8.92 8.00
C ALA A 217 -6.08 -7.92 8.89
N LEU A 218 -6.79 -7.20 9.76
CA LEU A 218 -6.19 -6.28 10.71
C LEU A 218 -5.25 -6.99 11.70
N ALA A 219 -5.65 -8.16 12.20
CA ALA A 219 -4.77 -8.97 13.06
C ALA A 219 -3.50 -9.41 12.33
N CYS A 220 -3.62 -9.84 11.07
CA CYS A 220 -2.48 -10.21 10.23
C CYS A 220 -1.52 -9.01 9.98
N VAL A 221 -2.06 -7.79 9.80
CA VAL A 221 -1.27 -6.56 9.69
C VAL A 221 -0.46 -6.29 10.97
N VAL A 222 -1.11 -6.41 12.14
CA VAL A 222 -0.42 -6.27 13.43
C VAL A 222 0.73 -7.27 13.55
N LEU A 223 0.46 -8.55 13.27
CA LEU A 223 1.46 -9.60 13.35
C LEU A 223 2.59 -9.42 12.31
N HIS A 224 2.28 -8.89 11.12
CA HIS A 224 3.28 -8.57 10.12
C HIS A 224 4.28 -7.53 10.62
N ASN A 225 3.78 -6.42 11.18
CA ASN A 225 4.65 -5.38 11.71
C ASN A 225 5.49 -5.91 12.88
N VAL A 226 4.89 -6.68 13.79
CA VAL A 226 5.62 -7.34 14.89
C VAL A 226 6.76 -8.23 14.36
N CYS A 227 6.52 -9.00 13.30
CA CYS A 227 7.57 -9.83 12.68
C CYS A 227 8.71 -8.99 12.12
N ILE A 228 8.41 -7.83 11.51
CA ILE A 228 9.46 -6.92 11.03
C ILE A 228 10.25 -6.33 12.20
N ASP A 229 9.57 -5.89 13.25
CA ASP A 229 10.21 -5.27 14.42
C ASP A 229 11.15 -6.22 15.16
N ILE A 230 10.85 -7.51 15.19
CA ILE A 230 11.74 -8.53 15.76
C ILE A 230 12.70 -9.15 14.76
N SER A 231 12.79 -8.57 13.54
CA SER A 231 13.65 -9.06 12.44
C SER A 231 13.40 -10.52 12.05
N ASP A 232 12.15 -11.01 12.21
CA ASP A 232 11.72 -12.33 11.74
C ASP A 232 11.55 -12.29 10.21
N SER A 233 12.64 -12.59 9.50
CA SER A 233 12.66 -12.57 8.04
C SER A 233 11.86 -13.73 7.44
N LEU A 234 11.16 -13.45 6.35
CA LEU A 234 10.52 -14.49 5.55
C LEU A 234 11.59 -15.19 4.71
N PRO A 235 11.65 -16.56 4.70
CA PRO A 235 12.53 -17.27 3.80
C PRO A 235 12.28 -16.87 2.34
N SER A 236 13.36 -16.63 1.57
CA SER A 236 13.28 -16.15 0.18
C SER A 236 12.42 -17.04 -0.72
N GLN A 237 12.44 -18.35 -0.48
CA GLN A 237 11.63 -19.33 -1.21
C GLN A 237 10.11 -19.15 -0.99
N LEU A 238 9.72 -18.52 0.08
CA LEU A 238 8.32 -18.23 0.43
C LEU A 238 7.92 -16.79 0.06
N ASP A 239 8.88 -15.91 -0.24
CA ASP A 239 8.59 -14.53 -0.65
C ASP A 239 8.00 -14.51 -2.05
N LEU A 240 6.73 -14.13 -2.17
CA LEU A 240 6.03 -14.04 -3.46
C LEU A 240 6.63 -12.98 -4.39
N THR A 241 7.48 -12.09 -3.89
CA THR A 241 8.17 -11.09 -4.71
C THR A 241 9.44 -11.64 -5.38
N GLU A 242 9.94 -12.80 -4.93
CA GLU A 242 11.09 -13.48 -5.52
C GLU A 242 10.66 -14.56 -6.53
N HIS A 243 11.47 -14.76 -7.57
CA HIS A 243 11.21 -15.79 -8.58
C HIS A 243 11.82 -17.13 -8.11
N PRO A 244 11.03 -18.23 -7.98
CA PRO A 244 11.54 -19.48 -7.41
C PRO A 244 12.60 -20.20 -8.25
N ALA A 245 12.67 -19.94 -9.56
CA ALA A 245 13.56 -20.60 -10.50
C ALA A 245 14.65 -19.68 -11.07
N GLN A 246 14.60 -18.39 -10.83
CA GLN A 246 15.58 -17.42 -11.28
C GLN A 246 16.10 -16.67 -10.07
N HIS A 247 17.41 -16.59 -9.90
CA HIS A 247 18.03 -15.77 -8.87
C HIS A 247 17.72 -14.29 -9.15
N GLY A 248 16.60 -13.79 -8.64
CA GLY A 248 16.14 -12.43 -8.86
C GLY A 248 14.68 -12.20 -8.47
N ARG A 249 14.29 -10.94 -8.42
CA ARG A 249 12.93 -10.52 -8.11
C ARG A 249 12.00 -10.78 -9.30
N ARG A 250 10.77 -11.17 -9.03
CA ARG A 250 9.70 -11.21 -10.04
C ARG A 250 9.49 -9.83 -10.66
N SER A 251 9.03 -9.80 -11.91
CA SER A 251 8.61 -8.54 -12.50
C SER A 251 7.44 -7.95 -11.69
N ARG A 252 7.35 -6.63 -11.66
CA ARG A 252 6.26 -5.94 -10.97
C ARG A 252 4.87 -6.41 -11.44
N LYS A 253 4.72 -6.65 -12.73
CA LYS A 253 3.47 -7.14 -13.32
C LYS A 253 3.10 -8.49 -12.71
N ASP A 254 4.04 -9.44 -12.64
CA ASP A 254 3.81 -10.77 -12.10
C ASP A 254 3.47 -10.72 -10.61
N VAL A 255 4.17 -9.88 -9.83
CA VAL A 255 3.89 -9.68 -8.41
C VAL A 255 2.48 -9.11 -8.21
N ARG A 256 2.10 -8.08 -8.95
CA ARG A 256 0.75 -7.48 -8.86
C ARG A 256 -0.34 -8.48 -9.27
N GLU A 257 -0.07 -9.33 -10.23
CA GLU A 257 -1.01 -10.35 -10.67
C GLU A 257 -1.16 -11.45 -9.61
N LEU A 258 -0.06 -11.95 -9.06
CA LEU A 258 -0.07 -12.92 -7.96
C LEU A 258 -0.75 -12.40 -6.71
N LEU A 259 -0.51 -11.14 -6.33
CA LEU A 259 -1.08 -10.51 -5.15
C LEU A 259 -2.52 -10.04 -5.35
N MET A 260 -3.07 -10.21 -6.55
CA MET A 260 -4.39 -9.68 -6.92
C MET A 260 -4.50 -8.16 -6.72
N MET A 261 -3.38 -7.45 -6.91
CA MET A 261 -3.36 -5.99 -6.82
C MET A 261 -4.01 -5.36 -8.04
N ARG A 262 -4.57 -4.18 -7.88
CA ARG A 262 -5.26 -3.48 -8.97
C ARG A 262 -4.29 -2.97 -10.03
N ASN A 263 -4.69 -3.13 -11.30
CA ASN A 263 -4.16 -2.34 -12.40
C ASN A 263 -5.21 -1.28 -12.71
N CYS A 264 -4.93 -0.04 -12.37
CA CYS A 264 -5.89 1.03 -12.59
C CYS A 264 -5.68 1.76 -13.91
N THR A 265 -6.81 2.09 -14.54
CA THR A 265 -6.88 3.02 -15.67
C THR A 265 -6.87 4.45 -15.18
N MET A 266 -6.13 5.28 -15.90
CA MET A 266 -5.80 6.65 -15.52
C MET A 266 -6.99 7.61 -15.51
N LYS A 267 -7.09 8.44 -14.46
CA LYS A 267 -7.82 9.71 -14.50
C LYS A 267 -6.83 10.85 -14.75
N LYS A 268 -7.15 11.71 -15.74
CA LYS A 268 -6.43 12.98 -15.94
C LYS A 268 -6.84 13.92 -14.81
N ASP A 269 -5.96 14.15 -13.87
CA ASP A 269 -6.09 15.14 -12.83
C ASP A 269 -4.96 16.17 -13.02
N LYS A 270 -5.28 17.46 -13.08
CA LYS A 270 -4.30 18.51 -13.32
C LYS A 270 -4.19 19.36 -12.05
N SER A 271 -3.10 19.19 -11.34
CA SER A 271 -2.65 20.13 -10.32
C SER A 271 -1.35 20.77 -10.81
N HIS A 272 -1.41 22.05 -11.20
CA HIS A 272 -0.26 22.77 -11.74
C HIS A 272 0.95 22.71 -10.80
N HIS A 273 0.75 22.99 -9.52
CA HIS A 273 1.83 22.96 -8.54
C HIS A 273 2.40 21.55 -8.29
N ALA A 274 1.57 20.52 -8.32
CA ALA A 274 2.07 19.13 -8.26
C ALA A 274 2.87 18.75 -9.52
N GLU A 275 2.53 19.32 -10.70
CA GLU A 275 3.32 19.12 -11.92
C GLU A 275 4.69 19.80 -11.84
N GLU A 276 4.79 20.98 -11.22
CA GLU A 276 6.07 21.67 -10.98
C GLU A 276 6.97 20.83 -10.06
N ILE A 277 6.42 20.31 -8.96
CA ILE A 277 7.13 19.39 -8.05
C ILE A 277 7.61 18.14 -8.79
N ARG A 278 6.73 17.51 -9.58
CA ARG A 278 7.08 16.31 -10.35
C ARG A 278 8.19 16.59 -11.36
N LYS A 279 8.15 17.77 -12.01
CA LYS A 279 9.18 18.18 -12.95
C LYS A 279 10.52 18.43 -12.25
N ALA A 280 10.54 19.13 -11.13
CA ALA A 280 11.75 19.38 -10.36
C ALA A 280 12.44 18.07 -9.90
N LEU A 281 11.64 17.09 -9.47
CA LEU A 281 12.15 15.75 -9.14
C LEU A 281 12.65 14.99 -10.38
N LEU A 282 11.98 15.14 -11.53
CA LEU A 282 12.42 14.54 -12.78
C LEU A 282 13.78 15.11 -13.21
N ASP A 283 13.93 16.45 -13.19
CA ASP A 283 15.16 17.13 -13.57
C ASP A 283 16.32 16.69 -12.65
N LYS A 284 16.10 16.67 -11.31
CA LYS A 284 17.07 16.13 -10.34
C LYS A 284 17.47 14.70 -10.66
N PHE A 285 16.52 13.81 -10.90
CA PHE A 285 16.82 12.39 -11.17
C PHE A 285 17.58 12.21 -12.48
N TRP A 286 17.30 13.04 -13.46
CA TRP A 286 18.01 12.98 -14.75
C TRP A 286 19.46 13.43 -14.62
N GLU A 287 19.71 14.53 -13.89
CA GLU A 287 21.06 14.98 -13.57
C GLU A 287 21.85 13.89 -12.82
N GLU A 288 21.29 13.31 -11.75
CA GLU A 288 21.91 12.21 -11.00
C GLU A 288 22.27 10.99 -11.89
N LYS A 289 21.50 10.76 -12.96
CA LYS A 289 21.76 9.67 -13.89
C LYS A 289 22.90 9.99 -14.85
N GLU A 290 23.02 11.24 -15.29
CA GLU A 290 24.08 11.68 -16.20
C GLU A 290 25.45 11.77 -15.51
N GLU A 291 25.46 11.92 -14.18
CA GLU A 291 26.68 11.91 -13.35
C GLU A 291 27.20 10.52 -13.02
N GLN A 292 26.46 9.43 -13.27
CA GLN A 292 26.82 8.02 -13.03
C GLN A 292 27.43 7.37 -14.28
#